data_b0525bbecb93ddf8a13db8860b6329e8
#
_entry.id   b0525bbecb93ddf8a13db8860b6329e8
#
_cell.length_a   1.000
_cell.length_b   1.000
_cell.length_c   1.000
_cell.angle_alpha   90.00
_cell.angle_beta   90.00
_cell.angle_gamma   90.00
#
_symmetry.space_group_name_H-M   'P 1'
#
loop_
_entity.id
_entity.type
_entity.pdbx_description
1 polymer ?
#
loop_
_entity_poly.entity_id
_entity_poly.type
_entity_poly.pdbx_seq_one_letter_code
_entity_poly.pdbx_strand_id
1 'polypeptide(L)'
;AKIDSSQVNYINAHGTSTPINDKCETAAIKLAFKENSYKPYLSSTKSMTGHLLGAAGAVEAIVSIKALNDNFVPANINYINSDEECDLNLVNNTGKTDIDVNYTMSNSLGFGGHNGTLIFKKWKGE
;
A
#
# COMPACT_ATOMS: atom_id res chain seq x y z
N ALA A 1 4.99 -6.86 -13.93
CA ALA A 1 4.75 -8.11 -13.18
C ALA A 1 3.92 -9.12 -13.97
N LYS A 2 3.39 -8.74 -15.12
CA LYS A 2 2.52 -9.59 -15.95
C LYS A 2 1.27 -10.09 -15.20
N ILE A 3 0.68 -9.23 -14.38
CA ILE A 3 -0.57 -9.45 -13.68
C ILE A 3 -1.55 -8.33 -14.02
N ASP A 4 -2.84 -8.59 -13.88
CA ASP A 4 -3.87 -7.57 -13.99
C ASP A 4 -3.99 -6.78 -12.68
N SER A 5 -4.30 -5.48 -12.76
CA SER A 5 -4.44 -4.63 -11.57
C SER A 5 -5.54 -5.13 -10.61
N SER A 6 -6.57 -5.82 -11.13
CA SER A 6 -7.64 -6.40 -10.31
C SER A 6 -7.17 -7.51 -9.37
N GLN A 7 -5.97 -8.07 -9.58
CA GLN A 7 -5.41 -9.15 -8.77
C GLN A 7 -4.68 -8.65 -7.52
N VAL A 8 -4.35 -7.35 -7.45
CA VAL A 8 -3.67 -6.77 -6.28
C VAL A 8 -4.69 -6.61 -5.15
N ASN A 9 -4.39 -7.22 -4.00
CA ASN A 9 -5.28 -7.21 -2.83
C ASN A 9 -4.90 -6.11 -1.84
N TYR A 10 -3.62 -5.78 -1.72
CA TYR A 10 -3.12 -4.79 -0.78
C TYR A 10 -2.00 -3.94 -1.38
N ILE A 11 -2.05 -2.64 -1.11
CA ILE A 11 -1.00 -1.68 -1.42
C ILE A 11 -0.48 -1.08 -0.12
N ASN A 12 0.81 -1.31 0.18
CA ASN A 12 1.54 -0.52 1.17
C ASN A 12 2.07 0.72 0.47
N ALA A 13 1.39 1.84 0.68
CA ALA A 13 1.70 3.10 0.05
C ALA A 13 2.97 3.73 0.62
N HIS A 14 3.64 4.55 -0.17
CA HIS A 14 4.68 5.43 0.35
C HIS A 14 4.11 6.33 1.46
N GLY A 15 2.98 6.97 1.22
CA GLY A 15 2.08 7.54 2.21
C GLY A 15 2.77 8.28 3.37
N THR A 16 3.49 9.36 3.06
CA THR A 16 4.28 10.13 4.05
C THR A 16 3.44 11.09 4.88
N SER A 17 2.14 11.18 4.63
CA SER A 17 1.24 12.16 5.25
C SER A 17 1.66 13.61 4.95
N THR A 18 2.16 13.85 3.77
CA THR A 18 2.43 15.21 3.28
C THR A 18 1.37 15.61 2.26
N PRO A 19 0.98 16.92 2.20
CA PRO A 19 -0.11 17.38 1.32
C PRO A 19 0.11 17.05 -0.16
N ILE A 20 1.35 17.03 -0.63
CA ILE A 20 1.68 16.76 -2.03
C ILE A 20 1.76 15.26 -2.29
N ASN A 21 2.48 14.50 -1.44
CA ASN A 21 2.73 13.09 -1.68
C ASN A 21 1.44 12.28 -1.78
N ASP A 22 0.58 12.40 -0.77
CA ASP A 22 -0.58 11.50 -0.65
C ASP A 22 -1.58 11.71 -1.78
N LYS A 23 -1.80 12.96 -2.20
CA LYS A 23 -2.61 13.28 -3.39
C LYS A 23 -2.00 12.77 -4.68
N CYS A 24 -0.70 12.98 -4.87
CA CYS A 24 0.00 12.53 -6.08
C CYS A 24 0.00 11.00 -6.17
N GLU A 25 0.25 10.30 -5.05
CA GLU A 25 0.23 8.84 -5.02
C GLU A 25 -1.18 8.29 -5.27
N THR A 26 -2.21 8.90 -4.67
CA THR A 26 -3.61 8.56 -4.94
C THR A 26 -3.94 8.70 -6.43
N ALA A 27 -3.57 9.81 -7.04
CA ALA A 27 -3.78 10.05 -8.47
C ALA A 27 -3.02 9.03 -9.34
N ALA A 28 -1.78 8.70 -8.98
CA ALA A 28 -0.98 7.70 -9.68
C ALA A 28 -1.59 6.30 -9.61
N ILE A 29 -2.10 5.90 -8.44
CA ILE A 29 -2.80 4.61 -8.27
C ILE A 29 -4.09 4.60 -9.11
N LYS A 30 -4.89 5.65 -9.08
CA LYS A 30 -6.09 5.76 -9.92
C LYS A 30 -5.76 5.65 -11.40
N LEU A 31 -4.73 6.32 -11.86
CA LEU A 31 -4.29 6.27 -13.26
C LEU A 31 -3.82 4.86 -13.67
N ALA A 32 -3.06 4.18 -12.82
CA ALA A 32 -2.50 2.86 -13.09
C ALA A 32 -3.54 1.74 -13.00
N PHE A 33 -4.45 1.81 -12.03
CA PHE A 33 -5.43 0.77 -11.75
C PHE A 33 -6.78 1.01 -12.44
N LYS A 34 -7.05 2.23 -12.91
CA LYS A 34 -8.30 2.62 -13.61
C LYS A 34 -9.53 2.23 -12.79
N GLU A 35 -10.45 1.46 -13.39
CA GLU A 35 -11.67 0.96 -12.76
C GLU A 35 -11.42 0.05 -11.56
N ASN A 36 -10.21 -0.49 -11.42
CA ASN A 36 -9.82 -1.35 -10.31
C ASN A 36 -9.20 -0.59 -9.13
N SER A 37 -9.08 0.74 -9.18
CA SER A 37 -8.35 1.55 -8.20
C SER A 37 -8.89 1.46 -6.77
N TYR A 38 -10.16 1.16 -6.59
CA TYR A 38 -10.80 1.01 -5.28
C TYR A 38 -10.85 -0.43 -4.76
N LYS A 39 -10.35 -1.41 -5.53
CA LYS A 39 -10.35 -2.82 -5.11
C LYS A 39 -9.30 -3.15 -4.05
N PRO A 40 -8.02 -2.79 -4.22
CA PRO A 40 -7.02 -3.13 -3.23
C PRO A 40 -7.26 -2.37 -1.93
N TYR A 41 -7.07 -3.04 -0.81
CA TYR A 41 -6.90 -2.36 0.47
C TYR A 41 -5.62 -1.51 0.41
N LEU A 42 -5.65 -0.35 1.04
CA LEU A 42 -4.51 0.57 1.05
C LEU A 42 -4.22 1.05 2.45
N SER A 43 -2.96 1.01 2.84
CA SER A 43 -2.47 1.66 4.04
C SER A 43 -1.00 2.08 3.88
N SER A 44 -0.55 3.02 4.70
CA SER A 44 0.86 3.29 4.88
C SER A 44 1.29 2.90 6.29
N THR A 45 2.20 1.94 6.38
CA THR A 45 2.76 1.51 7.68
C THR A 45 3.67 2.57 8.31
N LYS A 46 3.99 3.65 7.60
CA LYS A 46 4.66 4.82 8.18
C LYS A 46 3.83 5.48 9.29
N SER A 47 2.52 5.27 9.30
CA SER A 47 1.68 5.70 10.44
C SER A 47 2.08 5.05 11.77
N MET A 48 2.71 3.87 11.72
CA MET A 48 3.19 3.13 12.90
C MET A 48 4.71 3.26 13.12
N THR A 49 5.49 3.21 12.03
CA THR A 49 6.95 3.12 12.10
C THR A 49 7.66 4.46 11.95
N GLY A 50 6.96 5.49 11.47
CA GLY A 50 7.59 6.69 10.94
C GLY A 50 8.29 6.44 9.60
N HIS A 51 8.90 7.46 9.04
CA HIS A 51 9.64 7.35 7.80
C HIS A 51 11.09 6.94 8.06
N LEU A 52 11.43 5.70 7.75
CA LEU A 52 12.75 5.11 8.01
C LEU A 52 13.80 5.43 6.92
N LEU A 53 13.51 6.39 6.04
CA LEU A 53 14.39 6.84 4.96
C LEU A 53 14.91 5.66 4.11
N GLY A 54 16.22 5.43 4.08
CA GLY A 54 16.84 4.35 3.30
C GLY A 54 16.39 2.94 3.69
N ALA A 55 15.90 2.73 4.91
CA ALA A 55 15.38 1.44 5.37
C ALA A 55 13.88 1.25 5.08
N ALA A 56 13.14 2.33 4.76
CA ALA A 56 11.69 2.30 4.62
C ALA A 56 11.22 1.23 3.62
N GLY A 57 11.78 1.21 2.42
CA GLY A 57 11.37 0.25 1.38
C GLY A 57 11.60 -1.22 1.77
N ALA A 58 12.67 -1.52 2.51
CA ALA A 58 12.94 -2.88 2.98
C ALA A 58 11.94 -3.32 4.06
N VAL A 59 11.65 -2.45 5.02
CA VAL A 59 10.67 -2.74 6.09
C VAL A 59 9.26 -2.90 5.48
N GLU A 60 8.87 -2.03 4.58
CA GLU A 60 7.57 -2.08 3.89
C GLU A 60 7.43 -3.31 2.99
N ALA A 61 8.53 -3.78 2.36
CA ALA A 61 8.56 -5.05 1.65
C ALA A 61 8.30 -6.23 2.59
N ILE A 62 8.93 -6.26 3.77
CA ILE A 62 8.69 -7.29 4.80
C ILE A 62 7.23 -7.27 5.25
N VAL A 63 6.67 -6.09 5.50
CA VAL A 63 5.25 -5.95 5.86
C VAL A 63 4.34 -6.51 4.76
N SER A 64 4.64 -6.20 3.49
CA SER A 64 3.87 -6.69 2.35
C SER A 64 3.92 -8.22 2.22
N ILE A 65 5.08 -8.83 2.49
CA ILE A 65 5.24 -10.29 2.52
C ILE A 65 4.49 -10.90 3.72
N LYS A 66 4.56 -10.26 4.89
CA LYS A 66 3.80 -10.69 6.07
C LYS A 66 2.29 -10.64 5.82
N ALA A 67 1.80 -9.59 5.16
CA ALA A 67 0.39 -9.48 4.78
C ALA A 67 -0.09 -10.66 3.93
N LEU A 68 0.75 -11.12 2.98
CA LEU A 68 0.46 -12.34 2.18
C LEU A 68 0.38 -13.60 3.05
N ASN A 69 1.36 -13.79 3.95
CA ASN A 69 1.46 -15.01 4.74
C ASN A 69 0.35 -15.11 5.78
N ASP A 70 0.04 -13.99 6.42
CA ASP A 70 -0.87 -13.94 7.57
C ASP A 70 -2.33 -13.65 7.15
N ASN A 71 -2.59 -13.38 5.86
CA ASN A 71 -3.88 -12.91 5.36
C ASN A 71 -4.41 -11.71 6.17
N PHE A 72 -3.53 -10.76 6.42
CA PHE A 72 -3.79 -9.59 7.24
C PHE A 72 -3.30 -8.31 6.56
N VAL A 73 -4.12 -7.28 6.53
CA VAL A 73 -3.73 -5.94 6.04
C VAL A 73 -3.58 -4.99 7.23
N PRO A 74 -2.40 -4.41 7.45
CA PRO A 74 -2.19 -3.43 8.52
C PRO A 74 -2.94 -2.13 8.24
N ALA A 75 -3.30 -1.40 9.29
CA ALA A 75 -4.01 -0.14 9.20
C ALA A 75 -3.09 1.07 9.01
N ASN A 76 -3.66 2.16 8.50
CA ASN A 76 -3.25 3.50 8.86
C ASN A 76 -3.76 3.78 10.28
N ILE A 77 -2.88 3.97 11.25
CA ILE A 77 -3.29 4.42 12.58
C ILE A 77 -3.31 5.95 12.65
N ASN A 78 -3.96 6.50 13.67
CA ASN A 78 -4.13 7.94 13.90
C ASN A 78 -4.94 8.65 12.78
N TYR A 79 -5.78 7.91 12.08
CA TYR A 79 -6.67 8.49 11.07
C TYR A 79 -7.89 9.11 11.75
N ILE A 80 -8.11 10.42 11.57
CA ILE A 80 -9.17 11.18 12.22
C ILE A 80 -10.20 11.69 11.22
N ASN A 81 -9.74 12.33 10.14
CA ASN A 81 -10.60 12.96 9.15
C ASN A 81 -10.35 12.35 7.76
N SER A 82 -11.42 12.23 6.98
CA SER A 82 -11.32 11.87 5.56
C SER A 82 -10.78 13.05 4.73
N ASP A 83 -10.06 12.71 3.66
CA ASP A 83 -9.61 13.64 2.64
C ASP A 83 -10.17 13.19 1.29
N GLU A 84 -10.97 14.05 0.64
CA GLU A 84 -11.60 13.74 -0.64
C GLU A 84 -10.59 13.54 -1.78
N GLU A 85 -9.38 14.07 -1.64
CA GLU A 85 -8.30 13.88 -2.61
C GLU A 85 -7.50 12.58 -2.36
N CYS A 86 -7.77 11.88 -1.23
CA CYS A 86 -7.14 10.63 -0.83
C CYS A 86 -8.20 9.56 -0.52
N ASP A 87 -9.15 9.37 -1.43
CA ASP A 87 -10.39 8.61 -1.27
C ASP A 87 -10.32 7.12 -1.65
N LEU A 88 -9.12 6.54 -1.77
CA LEU A 88 -8.96 5.11 -2.05
C LEU A 88 -9.47 4.23 -0.90
N ASN A 89 -9.47 2.92 -1.08
CA ASN A 89 -9.96 1.96 -0.09
C ASN A 89 -9.01 1.83 1.11
N LEU A 90 -8.99 2.88 1.94
CA LEU A 90 -8.10 2.99 3.09
C LEU A 90 -8.52 2.06 4.23
N VAL A 91 -7.54 1.38 4.82
CA VAL A 91 -7.70 0.60 6.06
C VAL A 91 -7.34 1.49 7.23
N ASN A 92 -8.34 2.04 7.91
CA ASN A 92 -8.16 3.06 8.92
C ASN A 92 -8.25 2.49 10.34
N ASN A 93 -7.28 2.82 11.18
CA ASN A 93 -7.18 2.56 12.62
C ASN A 93 -7.20 1.09 13.06
N THR A 94 -7.85 0.20 12.32
CA THR A 94 -7.92 -1.24 12.63
C THR A 94 -7.59 -2.03 11.38
N GLY A 95 -6.63 -2.96 11.48
CA GLY A 95 -6.26 -3.82 10.36
C GLY A 95 -7.39 -4.75 9.92
N LYS A 96 -7.28 -5.29 8.73
CA LYS A 96 -8.25 -6.24 8.15
C LYS A 96 -7.77 -7.68 8.33
N THR A 97 -8.66 -8.51 8.88
CA THR A 97 -8.54 -9.96 9.01
C THR A 97 -9.58 -10.65 8.11
N ASP A 98 -9.53 -11.96 8.04
CA ASP A 98 -10.49 -12.80 7.32
C ASP A 98 -10.61 -12.45 5.82
N ILE A 99 -9.46 -12.11 5.22
CA ILE A 99 -9.32 -11.76 3.82
C ILE A 99 -8.31 -12.70 3.15
N ASP A 100 -8.48 -12.94 1.86
CA ASP A 100 -7.50 -13.69 1.08
C ASP A 100 -6.55 -12.73 0.36
N VAL A 101 -5.29 -12.68 0.81
CA VAL A 101 -4.26 -11.82 0.23
C VAL A 101 -3.32 -12.67 -0.62
N ASN A 102 -3.42 -12.53 -1.94
CA ASN A 102 -2.62 -13.28 -2.91
C ASN A 102 -1.54 -12.44 -3.58
N TYR A 103 -1.79 -11.12 -3.73
CA TYR A 103 -0.83 -10.17 -4.30
C TYR A 103 -0.79 -8.90 -3.47
N THR A 104 0.42 -8.46 -3.16
CA THR A 104 0.64 -7.15 -2.51
C THR A 104 1.58 -6.29 -3.34
N MET A 105 1.44 -4.99 -3.19
CA MET A 105 2.28 -3.98 -3.81
C MET A 105 2.85 -3.05 -2.74
N SER A 106 4.12 -2.69 -2.86
CA SER A 106 4.77 -1.70 -2.00
C SER A 106 5.34 -0.59 -2.86
N ASN A 107 4.95 0.64 -2.60
CA ASN A 107 5.43 1.83 -3.29
C ASN A 107 6.45 2.60 -2.46
N SER A 108 7.50 3.07 -3.11
CA SER A 108 8.50 3.96 -2.54
C SER A 108 8.74 5.12 -3.48
N LEU A 109 8.49 6.34 -3.02
CA LEU A 109 8.69 7.56 -3.78
C LEU A 109 9.84 8.35 -3.15
N GLY A 110 10.93 8.55 -3.88
CA GLY A 110 12.13 9.19 -3.39
C GLY A 110 12.35 10.59 -3.96
N PHE A 111 13.16 11.39 -3.27
CA PHE A 111 13.57 12.70 -3.75
C PHE A 111 14.24 12.62 -5.12
N GLY A 112 13.98 13.59 -5.99
CA GLY A 112 14.50 13.61 -7.34
C GLY A 112 13.74 12.69 -8.32
N GLY A 113 12.59 12.13 -7.91
CA GLY A 113 11.74 11.30 -8.76
C GLY A 113 12.21 9.83 -8.87
N HIS A 114 13.01 9.36 -7.93
CA HIS A 114 13.38 7.96 -7.81
C HIS A 114 12.21 7.16 -7.22
N ASN A 115 11.38 6.61 -8.09
CA ASN A 115 10.20 5.85 -7.70
C ASN A 115 10.43 4.36 -7.93
N GLY A 116 10.04 3.54 -6.95
CA GLY A 116 10.14 2.09 -7.02
C GLY A 116 8.83 1.44 -6.58
N THR A 117 8.44 0.38 -7.27
CA THR A 117 7.29 -0.45 -6.88
C THR A 117 7.71 -1.91 -6.86
N LEU A 118 7.43 -2.58 -5.76
CA LEU A 118 7.62 -4.02 -5.61
C LEU A 118 6.25 -4.70 -5.58
N ILE A 119 6.14 -5.82 -6.29
CA ILE A 119 4.94 -6.67 -6.27
C ILE A 119 5.33 -8.05 -5.77
N PHE A 120 4.59 -8.55 -4.80
CA PHE A 120 4.79 -9.87 -4.21
C PHE A 120 3.57 -10.73 -4.47
N LYS A 121 3.81 -12.01 -4.72
CA LYS A 121 2.79 -13.04 -4.87
C LYS A 121 2.90 -14.05 -3.75
N LYS A 122 1.77 -14.49 -3.22
CA LYS A 122 1.72 -15.55 -2.22
C LYS A 122 2.31 -16.83 -2.80
N TRP A 123 3.29 -17.40 -2.11
CA TRP A 123 3.83 -18.70 -2.45
C TRP A 123 2.85 -19.79 -1.99
N LYS A 124 2.47 -20.68 -2.89
CA LYS A 124 1.49 -21.76 -2.58
C LYS A 124 2.13 -23.15 -2.45
N GLY A 125 3.49 -23.17 -2.46
CA GLY A 125 4.21 -24.44 -2.56
C GLY A 125 4.17 -25.03 -3.97
N GLU A 126 5.00 -26.01 -4.24
CA GLU A 126 4.83 -26.96 -5.37
C GLU A 126 4.03 -28.16 -4.90
#